data_fd0feb35b803d72aa4279057e48230ec
#
_entry.id   fd0feb35b803d72aa4279057e48230ec
#
_cell.length_a   1.000
_cell.length_b   1.000
_cell.length_c   1.000
_cell.angle_alpha   90.00
_cell.angle_beta   90.00
_cell.angle_gamma   90.00
#
_symmetry.space_group_name_H-M   'P 1'
#
loop_
_entity.id
_entity.type
_entity.pdbx_description
1 polymer ?
#
loop_
_entity_poly.entity_id
_entity_poly.type
_entity_poly.pdbx_seq_one_letter_code
_entity_poly.pdbx_strand_id
1 'polypeptide(L)'
;MRELFLIEQNNVIQYADIAVSQLQETLESSEGLFWLDVEQMTDEDAAFLLEFKEFRAHPLSVKACREAAGRPYLAEFPEQVFMIFNIQEEIGATPTRLGLFLTPNYLITVHSTPLGFLQEVKDRIQQDYLLMRSPGFAMALILQAMTDHLEPLIDQLDADIAAIESNLSQLANQHDIQIIAEKKHQLANLLQILSPQCEMLHDMWTQGNLPLQPETIVQIRDVYHRLKYQVETLPLYQKRLSDLSLSAATGTALQLNTSIGRISTISAVFLPVISLAALLGINERLIGLDPPVALGLAAVLSILIGGIVAMMARGK
;
A
#
# COMPACT_ATOMS: atom_id res chain seq x y z
N MET A 1 -6.11 -14.88 -22.14
CA MET A 1 -4.88 -15.39 -22.81
C MET A 1 -4.38 -16.61 -22.03
N ARG A 2 -3.90 -17.65 -22.73
CA ARG A 2 -3.40 -18.88 -22.09
C ARG A 2 -2.00 -19.16 -22.62
N GLU A 3 -1.04 -19.35 -21.74
CA GLU A 3 0.31 -19.71 -22.12
C GLU A 3 0.69 -21.03 -21.45
N LEU A 4 1.13 -22.00 -22.23
CA LEU A 4 1.59 -23.30 -21.76
C LEU A 4 3.09 -23.43 -21.97
N PHE A 5 3.82 -23.72 -20.90
CA PHE A 5 5.23 -24.12 -20.91
C PHE A 5 5.31 -25.60 -20.59
N LEU A 6 5.72 -26.37 -21.56
CA LEU A 6 5.88 -27.81 -21.46
C LEU A 6 7.35 -28.17 -21.47
N ILE A 7 7.79 -29.02 -20.54
CA ILE A 7 9.16 -29.52 -20.52
C ILE A 7 9.18 -30.97 -20.93
N GLU A 8 9.76 -31.20 -22.09
CA GLU A 8 10.01 -32.53 -22.62
C GLU A 8 11.47 -32.66 -23.09
N GLN A 9 12.08 -33.78 -22.76
CA GLN A 9 13.45 -34.13 -23.23
C GLN A 9 14.48 -33.00 -23.04
N ASN A 10 14.46 -32.29 -21.93
CA ASN A 10 15.35 -31.16 -21.62
C ASN A 10 15.12 -29.91 -22.49
N ASN A 11 13.96 -29.74 -23.05
CA ASN A 11 13.61 -28.58 -23.85
C ASN A 11 12.32 -27.96 -23.35
N VAL A 12 12.19 -26.62 -23.41
CA VAL A 12 10.96 -25.90 -23.11
C VAL A 12 10.21 -25.63 -24.41
N ILE A 13 8.99 -26.12 -24.48
CA ILE A 13 8.07 -25.83 -25.59
C ILE A 13 7.03 -24.85 -25.05
N GLN A 14 6.96 -23.68 -25.66
CA GLN A 14 5.95 -22.67 -25.31
C GLN A 14 4.85 -22.63 -26.36
N TYR A 15 3.62 -22.64 -25.87
CA TYR A 15 2.42 -22.38 -26.67
C TYR A 15 1.79 -21.09 -26.17
N ALA A 16 1.78 -20.05 -27.01
CA ALA A 16 1.11 -18.80 -26.72
C ALA A 16 -0.34 -18.86 -27.21
N ASP A 17 -1.27 -18.37 -26.38
CA ASP A 17 -2.71 -18.29 -26.65
C ASP A 17 -3.36 -19.61 -27.12
N ILE A 18 -3.01 -20.71 -26.43
CA ILE A 18 -3.49 -22.05 -26.77
C ILE A 18 -4.99 -22.19 -26.50
N ALA A 19 -5.73 -22.80 -27.44
CA ALA A 19 -7.16 -23.12 -27.24
C ALA A 19 -7.33 -24.27 -26.24
N VAL A 20 -8.45 -24.28 -25.48
CA VAL A 20 -8.68 -25.31 -24.43
C VAL A 20 -8.68 -26.72 -25.02
N SER A 21 -9.25 -26.92 -26.22
CA SER A 21 -9.25 -28.22 -26.88
C SER A 21 -7.86 -28.71 -27.25
N GLN A 22 -7.00 -27.83 -27.73
CA GLN A 22 -5.62 -28.14 -28.06
C GLN A 22 -4.78 -28.33 -26.78
N LEU A 23 -5.05 -27.54 -25.73
CA LEU A 23 -4.41 -27.69 -24.41
C LEU A 23 -4.69 -29.08 -23.85
N GLN A 24 -5.94 -29.55 -23.89
CA GLN A 24 -6.31 -30.87 -23.40
C GLN A 24 -5.60 -31.97 -24.17
N GLU A 25 -5.59 -31.93 -25.50
CA GLU A 25 -4.91 -32.91 -26.34
C GLU A 25 -3.40 -32.93 -26.09
N THR A 26 -2.78 -31.75 -25.94
CA THR A 26 -1.34 -31.62 -25.65
C THR A 26 -0.99 -32.23 -24.30
N LEU A 27 -1.80 -31.97 -23.26
CA LEU A 27 -1.55 -32.48 -21.91
C LEU A 27 -1.81 -33.96 -21.77
N GLU A 28 -2.83 -34.53 -22.46
CA GLU A 28 -3.12 -35.96 -22.50
C GLU A 28 -2.04 -36.75 -23.25
N SER A 29 -1.36 -36.15 -24.22
CA SER A 29 -0.30 -36.77 -25.03
C SER A 29 1.09 -36.64 -24.43
N SER A 30 1.30 -35.83 -23.40
CA SER A 30 2.58 -35.47 -22.82
C SER A 30 2.76 -36.08 -21.43
N GLU A 31 3.94 -36.65 -21.17
CA GLU A 31 4.33 -37.14 -19.84
C GLU A 31 5.23 -36.12 -19.09
N GLY A 32 5.40 -34.92 -19.66
CA GLY A 32 6.30 -33.89 -19.16
C GLY A 32 5.75 -33.09 -17.96
N LEU A 33 6.61 -32.24 -17.43
CA LEU A 33 6.19 -31.22 -16.46
C LEU A 33 5.61 -30.03 -17.22
N PHE A 34 4.56 -29.39 -16.68
CA PHE A 34 4.05 -28.19 -17.31
C PHE A 34 3.70 -27.07 -16.35
N TRP A 35 3.79 -25.86 -16.87
CA TRP A 35 3.25 -24.64 -16.28
C TRP A 35 2.26 -24.02 -17.24
N LEU A 36 1.00 -23.92 -16.79
CA LEU A 36 -0.07 -23.24 -17.51
C LEU A 36 -0.31 -21.89 -16.82
N ASP A 37 -0.18 -20.81 -17.58
CA ASP A 37 -0.54 -19.47 -17.14
C ASP A 37 -1.84 -19.01 -17.79
N VAL A 38 -2.82 -18.61 -16.97
CA VAL A 38 -4.15 -18.18 -17.40
C VAL A 38 -4.39 -16.75 -16.98
N GLU A 39 -4.30 -15.85 -17.95
CA GLU A 39 -4.69 -14.46 -17.78
C GLU A 39 -6.17 -14.28 -18.14
N GLN A 40 -6.93 -13.61 -17.25
CA GLN A 40 -8.36 -13.35 -17.42
C GLN A 40 -9.17 -14.64 -17.65
N MET A 41 -9.25 -15.48 -16.60
CA MET A 41 -9.93 -16.77 -16.64
C MET A 41 -11.37 -16.65 -17.15
N THR A 42 -11.68 -17.34 -18.23
CA THR A 42 -13.02 -17.46 -18.83
C THR A 42 -13.84 -18.58 -18.18
N ASP A 43 -15.12 -18.72 -18.57
CA ASP A 43 -15.95 -19.86 -18.14
C ASP A 43 -15.43 -21.18 -18.69
N GLU A 44 -14.87 -21.16 -19.91
CA GLU A 44 -14.24 -22.33 -20.53
C GLU A 44 -13.00 -22.78 -19.76
N ASP A 45 -12.14 -21.82 -19.31
CA ASP A 45 -10.99 -22.12 -18.45
C ASP A 45 -11.41 -22.71 -17.12
N ALA A 46 -12.44 -22.18 -16.51
CA ALA A 46 -12.95 -22.69 -15.25
C ALA A 46 -13.51 -24.12 -15.39
N ALA A 47 -14.24 -24.38 -16.47
CA ALA A 47 -14.74 -25.72 -16.78
C ALA A 47 -13.57 -26.69 -16.99
N PHE A 48 -12.57 -26.30 -17.78
CA PHE A 48 -11.35 -27.09 -17.97
C PHE A 48 -10.66 -27.42 -16.64
N LEU A 49 -10.42 -26.42 -15.78
CA LEU A 49 -9.77 -26.65 -14.47
C LEU A 49 -10.56 -27.60 -13.55
N LEU A 50 -11.89 -27.59 -13.63
CA LEU A 50 -12.76 -28.45 -12.82
C LEU A 50 -12.86 -29.89 -13.37
N GLU A 51 -12.83 -30.06 -14.68
CA GLU A 51 -13.13 -31.31 -15.37
C GLU A 51 -11.88 -32.08 -15.81
N PHE A 52 -10.73 -31.41 -15.95
CA PHE A 52 -9.50 -32.04 -16.40
C PHE A 52 -9.07 -33.14 -15.43
N LYS A 53 -9.10 -34.38 -15.89
CA LYS A 53 -9.06 -35.59 -15.08
C LYS A 53 -7.81 -35.73 -14.20
N GLU A 54 -6.69 -35.22 -14.69
CA GLU A 54 -5.38 -35.33 -14.01
C GLU A 54 -5.13 -34.22 -13.01
N PHE A 55 -5.94 -33.17 -13.05
CA PHE A 55 -5.75 -31.98 -12.21
C PHE A 55 -6.91 -31.74 -11.23
N ARG A 56 -8.16 -31.81 -11.66
CA ARG A 56 -9.40 -31.64 -10.88
C ARG A 56 -9.33 -30.56 -9.80
N ALA A 57 -9.23 -29.32 -10.23
CA ALA A 57 -9.25 -28.19 -9.31
C ALA A 57 -10.48 -28.23 -8.39
N HIS A 58 -10.28 -27.89 -7.12
CA HIS A 58 -11.41 -27.80 -6.21
C HIS A 58 -12.30 -26.58 -6.59
N PRO A 59 -13.65 -26.73 -6.60
CA PRO A 59 -14.55 -25.64 -7.01
C PRO A 59 -14.37 -24.34 -6.24
N LEU A 60 -14.05 -24.41 -4.94
CA LEU A 60 -13.78 -23.24 -4.12
C LEU A 60 -12.50 -22.51 -4.55
N SER A 61 -11.47 -23.21 -5.01
CA SER A 61 -10.23 -22.62 -5.51
C SER A 61 -10.45 -21.88 -6.82
N VAL A 62 -11.20 -22.48 -7.76
CA VAL A 62 -11.57 -21.84 -9.03
C VAL A 62 -12.45 -20.61 -8.79
N LYS A 63 -13.41 -20.71 -7.87
CA LYS A 63 -14.22 -19.55 -7.46
C LYS A 63 -13.34 -18.44 -6.86
N ALA A 64 -12.40 -18.78 -6.00
CA ALA A 64 -11.50 -17.81 -5.39
C ALA A 64 -10.66 -17.04 -6.42
N CYS A 65 -10.22 -17.68 -7.50
CA CYS A 65 -9.50 -17.00 -8.60
C CYS A 65 -10.37 -15.98 -9.34
N ARG A 66 -11.70 -16.14 -9.33
CA ARG A 66 -12.65 -15.22 -9.99
C ARG A 66 -13.08 -14.04 -9.12
N GLU A 67 -12.93 -14.15 -7.82
CA GLU A 67 -13.28 -13.08 -6.90
C GLU A 67 -12.28 -11.93 -7.01
N ALA A 68 -12.76 -10.68 -7.08
CA ALA A 68 -11.90 -9.50 -7.19
C ALA A 68 -11.12 -9.19 -5.91
N ALA A 69 -11.61 -9.63 -4.73
CA ALA A 69 -11.01 -9.36 -3.44
C ALA A 69 -11.16 -10.56 -2.48
N GLY A 70 -10.24 -10.69 -1.55
CA GLY A 70 -10.26 -11.72 -0.51
C GLY A 70 -8.92 -11.78 0.21
N ARG A 71 -8.86 -12.50 1.33
CA ARG A 71 -7.60 -12.72 2.03
C ARG A 71 -6.75 -13.75 1.28
N PRO A 72 -5.43 -13.59 1.26
CA PRO A 72 -4.52 -14.66 0.86
C PRO A 72 -4.73 -15.89 1.77
N TYR A 73 -4.68 -17.07 1.20
CA TYR A 73 -4.73 -18.32 1.95
C TYR A 73 -4.13 -19.47 1.16
N LEU A 74 -3.74 -20.51 1.87
CA LEU A 74 -3.30 -21.79 1.36
C LEU A 74 -4.37 -22.83 1.70
N ALA A 75 -4.69 -23.71 0.75
CA ALA A 75 -5.57 -24.84 0.92
C ALA A 75 -4.88 -26.12 0.41
N GLU A 76 -4.82 -27.13 1.27
CA GLU A 76 -4.26 -28.44 0.93
C GLU A 76 -5.40 -29.39 0.54
N PHE A 77 -5.27 -30.03 -0.59
CA PHE A 77 -6.15 -31.09 -1.06
C PHE A 77 -5.32 -32.37 -1.27
N PRO A 78 -5.91 -33.56 -1.34
CA PRO A 78 -5.16 -34.82 -1.39
C PRO A 78 -4.09 -34.91 -2.49
N GLU A 79 -4.30 -34.25 -3.64
CA GLU A 79 -3.40 -34.32 -4.80
C GLU A 79 -2.87 -32.96 -5.25
N GLN A 80 -3.32 -31.87 -4.64
CA GLN A 80 -2.94 -30.52 -5.04
C GLN A 80 -2.89 -29.56 -3.87
N VAL A 81 -2.06 -28.55 -4.02
CA VAL A 81 -2.00 -27.39 -3.13
C VAL A 81 -2.48 -26.17 -3.89
N PHE A 82 -3.40 -25.44 -3.31
CA PHE A 82 -3.89 -24.17 -3.85
C PHE A 82 -3.43 -23.02 -2.96
N MET A 83 -2.92 -21.98 -3.58
CA MET A 83 -2.53 -20.75 -2.92
C MET A 83 -3.11 -19.55 -3.65
N ILE A 84 -3.44 -18.50 -2.91
CA ILE A 84 -3.86 -17.26 -3.51
C ILE A 84 -3.17 -16.09 -2.84
N PHE A 85 -2.54 -15.26 -3.66
CA PHE A 85 -1.82 -14.05 -3.29
C PHE A 85 -2.56 -12.82 -3.79
N ASN A 86 -2.35 -11.68 -3.14
CA ASN A 86 -2.80 -10.37 -3.59
C ASN A 86 -1.56 -9.55 -3.97
N ILE A 87 -1.47 -9.15 -5.20
CA ILE A 87 -0.32 -8.46 -5.79
C ILE A 87 -0.70 -7.00 -6.04
N GLN A 88 0.12 -6.08 -5.58
CA GLN A 88 0.04 -4.67 -5.97
C GLN A 88 1.19 -4.36 -6.92
N GLU A 89 0.88 -3.93 -8.14
CA GLU A 89 1.88 -3.46 -9.11
C GLU A 89 2.42 -2.06 -8.75
N GLU A 90 1.60 -1.26 -8.06
CA GLU A 90 1.96 0.07 -7.56
C GLU A 90 1.34 0.28 -6.16
N ILE A 91 2.00 1.08 -5.32
CA ILE A 91 1.49 1.38 -3.98
C ILE A 91 0.17 2.15 -4.08
N GLY A 92 -0.87 1.60 -3.46
CA GLY A 92 -2.23 2.16 -3.46
C GLY A 92 -3.09 1.71 -4.63
N ALA A 93 -2.54 0.97 -5.60
CA ALA A 93 -3.34 0.34 -6.65
C ALA A 93 -4.25 -0.76 -6.08
N THR A 94 -5.32 -1.07 -6.80
CA THR A 94 -6.17 -2.22 -6.48
C THR A 94 -5.36 -3.51 -6.66
N PRO A 95 -5.30 -4.38 -5.65
CA PRO A 95 -4.51 -5.60 -5.76
C PRO A 95 -5.11 -6.58 -6.78
N THR A 96 -4.24 -7.17 -7.58
CA THR A 96 -4.59 -8.29 -8.47
C THR A 96 -4.41 -9.60 -7.71
N ARG A 97 -5.34 -10.51 -7.86
CA ARG A 97 -5.23 -11.85 -7.28
C ARG A 97 -4.42 -12.76 -8.20
N LEU A 98 -3.45 -13.44 -7.61
CA LEU A 98 -2.68 -14.50 -8.25
C LEU A 98 -3.01 -15.83 -7.57
N GLY A 99 -3.77 -16.67 -8.23
CA GLY A 99 -4.02 -18.05 -7.82
C GLY A 99 -2.93 -18.96 -8.36
N LEU A 100 -2.39 -19.84 -7.48
CA LEU A 100 -1.44 -20.87 -7.87
C LEU A 100 -2.00 -22.24 -7.48
N PHE A 101 -2.01 -23.15 -8.42
CA PHE A 101 -2.31 -24.55 -8.20
C PHE A 101 -1.05 -25.35 -8.44
N LEU A 102 -0.65 -26.12 -7.44
CA LEU A 102 0.55 -26.93 -7.48
C LEU A 102 0.21 -28.40 -7.28
N THR A 103 0.74 -29.21 -8.18
CA THR A 103 0.78 -30.69 -8.07
C THR A 103 2.22 -31.18 -8.28
N PRO A 104 2.52 -32.46 -8.12
CA PRO A 104 3.85 -32.98 -8.43
C PRO A 104 4.29 -32.75 -9.89
N ASN A 105 3.35 -32.69 -10.83
CA ASN A 105 3.65 -32.61 -12.27
C ASN A 105 3.26 -31.26 -12.88
N TYR A 106 2.43 -30.45 -12.23
CA TYR A 106 1.85 -29.24 -12.81
C TYR A 106 1.95 -28.04 -11.90
N LEU A 107 2.18 -26.89 -12.52
CA LEU A 107 1.96 -25.59 -11.95
C LEU A 107 0.92 -24.87 -12.81
N ILE A 108 -0.13 -24.29 -12.21
CA ILE A 108 -1.07 -23.43 -12.92
C ILE A 108 -1.14 -22.10 -12.17
N THR A 109 -0.98 -21.02 -12.92
CA THR A 109 -1.15 -19.65 -12.43
C THR A 109 -2.40 -19.04 -13.07
N VAL A 110 -3.18 -18.32 -12.26
CA VAL A 110 -4.40 -17.64 -12.70
C VAL A 110 -4.40 -16.23 -12.16
N HIS A 111 -4.50 -15.24 -13.04
CA HIS A 111 -4.54 -13.83 -12.65
C HIS A 111 -5.46 -13.02 -13.58
N SER A 112 -5.96 -11.87 -13.10
CA SER A 112 -6.92 -11.05 -13.86
C SER A 112 -6.27 -9.95 -14.69
N THR A 113 -5.08 -9.51 -14.35
CA THR A 113 -4.32 -8.47 -15.05
C THR A 113 -2.89 -8.94 -15.29
N PRO A 114 -2.21 -8.47 -16.34
CA PRO A 114 -0.80 -8.78 -16.56
C PRO A 114 0.05 -8.47 -15.33
N LEU A 115 0.98 -9.34 -15.00
CA LEU A 115 1.93 -9.19 -13.89
C LEU A 115 3.35 -9.15 -14.46
N GLY A 116 4.03 -8.00 -14.32
CA GLY A 116 5.35 -7.78 -14.92
C GLY A 116 6.39 -8.78 -14.45
N PHE A 117 6.46 -9.07 -13.14
CA PHE A 117 7.39 -10.06 -12.60
C PHE A 117 7.13 -11.49 -13.10
N LEU A 118 5.87 -11.83 -13.41
CA LEU A 118 5.52 -13.15 -13.94
C LEU A 118 6.07 -13.33 -15.36
N GLN A 119 6.03 -12.26 -16.17
CA GLN A 119 6.64 -12.26 -17.50
C GLN A 119 8.16 -12.45 -17.43
N GLU A 120 8.83 -11.80 -16.48
CA GLU A 120 10.26 -12.00 -16.25
C GLU A 120 10.61 -13.47 -15.91
N VAL A 121 9.78 -14.13 -15.09
CA VAL A 121 9.97 -15.56 -14.78
C VAL A 121 9.77 -16.42 -16.02
N LYS A 122 8.76 -16.14 -16.85
CA LYS A 122 8.52 -16.84 -18.13
C LYS A 122 9.75 -16.73 -19.05
N ASP A 123 10.27 -15.52 -19.22
CA ASP A 123 11.44 -15.27 -20.08
C ASP A 123 12.70 -16.01 -19.58
N ARG A 124 12.90 -16.07 -18.27
CA ARG A 124 13.99 -16.83 -17.63
C ARG A 124 13.86 -18.34 -17.86
N ILE A 125 12.66 -18.89 -17.72
CA ILE A 125 12.40 -20.33 -17.93
C ILE A 125 12.64 -20.72 -19.40
N GLN A 126 12.30 -19.85 -20.34
CA GLN A 126 12.61 -20.08 -21.76
C GLN A 126 14.10 -20.16 -22.04
N GLN A 127 14.90 -19.38 -21.31
CA GLN A 127 16.38 -19.37 -21.49
C GLN A 127 17.05 -20.54 -20.79
N ASP A 128 16.48 -21.03 -19.69
CA ASP A 128 17.05 -22.12 -18.90
C ASP A 128 15.93 -23.05 -18.37
N TYR A 129 15.78 -24.21 -19.06
CA TYR A 129 14.80 -25.23 -18.69
C TYR A 129 15.01 -25.80 -17.28
N LEU A 130 16.23 -25.73 -16.73
CA LEU A 130 16.54 -26.21 -15.38
C LEU A 130 15.78 -25.41 -14.30
N LEU A 131 15.31 -24.20 -14.62
CA LEU A 131 14.47 -23.39 -13.75
C LEU A 131 13.06 -23.97 -13.59
N MET A 132 12.67 -24.93 -14.43
CA MET A 132 11.39 -25.65 -14.30
C MET A 132 11.62 -27.17 -14.11
N ARG A 133 12.69 -27.55 -13.42
CA ARG A 133 13.02 -28.96 -13.10
C ARG A 133 11.95 -29.64 -12.20
N SER A 134 11.11 -28.86 -11.55
CA SER A 134 9.87 -29.28 -10.89
C SER A 134 8.88 -28.13 -10.83
N PRO A 135 7.55 -28.40 -10.76
CA PRO A 135 6.53 -27.37 -10.59
C PRO A 135 6.72 -26.56 -9.32
N GLY A 136 7.15 -27.20 -8.21
CA GLY A 136 7.47 -26.54 -6.96
C GLY A 136 8.65 -25.55 -7.08
N PHE A 137 9.66 -25.87 -7.89
CA PHE A 137 10.79 -24.99 -8.14
C PHE A 137 10.36 -23.75 -8.94
N ALA A 138 9.55 -23.95 -10.01
CA ALA A 138 8.99 -22.84 -10.77
C ALA A 138 8.09 -21.95 -9.90
N MET A 139 7.27 -22.55 -9.03
CA MET A 139 6.49 -21.80 -8.03
C MET A 139 7.40 -20.97 -7.12
N ALA A 140 8.48 -21.53 -6.59
CA ALA A 140 9.41 -20.79 -5.74
C ALA A 140 10.07 -19.60 -6.47
N LEU A 141 10.37 -19.74 -7.76
CA LEU A 141 10.85 -18.64 -8.60
C LEU A 141 9.81 -17.52 -8.76
N ILE A 142 8.53 -17.90 -8.94
CA ILE A 142 7.43 -16.92 -9.01
C ILE A 142 7.30 -16.17 -7.68
N LEU A 143 7.34 -16.88 -6.54
CA LEU A 143 7.29 -16.28 -5.21
C LEU A 143 8.50 -15.37 -4.93
N GLN A 144 9.68 -15.77 -5.40
CA GLN A 144 10.88 -14.94 -5.33
C GLN A 144 10.70 -13.65 -6.14
N ALA A 145 10.31 -13.77 -7.42
CA ALA A 145 10.10 -12.61 -8.29
C ALA A 145 9.01 -11.66 -7.75
N MET A 146 7.94 -12.22 -7.18
CA MET A 146 6.91 -11.46 -6.47
C MET A 146 7.49 -10.65 -5.30
N THR A 147 8.38 -11.24 -4.51
CA THR A 147 9.00 -10.56 -3.36
C THR A 147 10.03 -9.53 -3.81
N ASP A 148 10.80 -9.83 -4.86
CA ASP A 148 11.77 -8.89 -5.45
C ASP A 148 11.05 -7.68 -6.08
N HIS A 149 9.85 -7.87 -6.63
CA HIS A 149 9.00 -6.78 -7.15
C HIS A 149 8.53 -5.80 -6.06
N LEU A 150 8.37 -6.25 -4.81
CA LEU A 150 7.96 -5.39 -3.69
C LEU A 150 9.07 -4.46 -3.21
N GLU A 151 10.34 -4.83 -3.38
CA GLU A 151 11.48 -4.06 -2.86
C GLU A 151 11.52 -2.63 -3.42
N PRO A 152 11.47 -2.38 -4.74
CA PRO A 152 11.45 -1.02 -5.28
C PRO A 152 10.20 -0.22 -4.87
N LEU A 153 9.07 -0.88 -4.64
CA LEU A 153 7.85 -0.21 -4.16
C LEU A 153 8.02 0.31 -2.72
N ILE A 154 8.65 -0.49 -1.87
CA ILE A 154 8.95 -0.12 -0.48
C ILE A 154 10.01 0.98 -0.42
N ASP A 155 11.04 0.91 -1.27
CA ASP A 155 12.07 1.94 -1.39
C ASP A 155 11.48 3.28 -1.85
N GLN A 156 10.56 3.25 -2.81
CA GLN A 156 9.83 4.44 -3.25
C GLN A 156 9.01 5.05 -2.10
N LEU A 157 8.37 4.21 -1.29
CA LEU A 157 7.61 4.67 -0.11
C LEU A 157 8.53 5.35 0.92
N ASP A 158 9.71 4.80 1.18
CA ASP A 158 10.70 5.40 2.07
C ASP A 158 11.18 6.75 1.54
N ALA A 159 11.48 6.84 0.23
CA ALA A 159 11.87 8.08 -0.42
C ALA A 159 10.77 9.15 -0.34
N ASP A 160 9.50 8.77 -0.55
CA ASP A 160 8.36 9.67 -0.41
C ASP A 160 8.23 10.20 1.02
N ILE A 161 8.39 9.35 2.03
CA ILE A 161 8.36 9.75 3.45
C ILE A 161 9.50 10.70 3.75
N ALA A 162 10.72 10.42 3.28
CA ALA A 162 11.88 11.29 3.47
C ALA A 162 11.69 12.67 2.80
N ALA A 163 11.04 12.70 1.63
CA ALA A 163 10.69 13.96 0.96
C ALA A 163 9.66 14.78 1.77
N ILE A 164 8.65 14.13 2.37
CA ILE A 164 7.69 14.77 3.26
C ILE A 164 8.41 15.34 4.49
N GLU A 165 9.29 14.55 5.13
CA GLU A 165 10.08 14.98 6.30
C GLU A 165 10.90 16.24 6.03
N SER A 166 11.56 16.30 4.87
CA SER A 166 12.39 17.46 4.48
C SER A 166 11.57 18.72 4.23
N ASN A 167 10.36 18.58 3.70
CA ASN A 167 9.50 19.70 3.36
C ASN A 167 8.71 20.23 4.57
N LEU A 168 8.39 19.38 5.55
CA LEU A 168 7.58 19.74 6.72
C LEU A 168 8.29 20.74 7.67
N SER A 169 9.61 20.91 7.54
CA SER A 169 10.39 21.85 8.37
C SER A 169 10.02 23.34 8.16
N GLN A 170 9.22 23.67 7.15
CA GLN A 170 8.85 25.03 6.77
C GLN A 170 7.32 25.28 6.75
N LEU A 171 6.61 25.04 7.86
CA LEU A 171 5.18 25.34 7.99
C LEU A 171 4.26 24.35 7.25
N ALA A 172 3.87 23.28 7.94
CA ALA A 172 2.86 22.35 7.46
C ALA A 172 1.57 23.07 7.05
N ASN A 173 1.16 22.86 5.81
CA ASN A 173 -0.10 23.34 5.27
C ASN A 173 -1.13 22.21 5.21
N GLN A 174 -2.38 22.54 4.87
CA GLN A 174 -3.44 21.54 4.78
C GLN A 174 -3.18 20.46 3.72
N HIS A 175 -2.43 20.79 2.68
CA HIS A 175 -2.03 19.86 1.62
C HIS A 175 -1.06 18.79 2.14
N ASP A 176 -0.08 19.19 2.96
CA ASP A 176 0.89 18.25 3.55
C ASP A 176 0.20 17.24 4.47
N ILE A 177 -0.81 17.68 5.24
CA ILE A 177 -1.61 16.80 6.10
C ILE A 177 -2.36 15.75 5.26
N GLN A 178 -2.90 16.14 4.10
CA GLN A 178 -3.60 15.22 3.20
C GLN A 178 -2.64 14.17 2.62
N ILE A 179 -1.45 14.59 2.17
CA ILE A 179 -0.42 13.67 1.65
C ILE A 179 -0.01 12.66 2.72
N ILE A 180 0.23 13.10 3.96
CA ILE A 180 0.58 12.20 5.06
C ILE A 180 -0.55 11.20 5.33
N ALA A 181 -1.80 11.65 5.33
CA ALA A 181 -2.96 10.79 5.55
C ALA A 181 -3.11 9.74 4.45
N GLU A 182 -2.89 10.13 3.19
CA GLU A 182 -2.91 9.23 2.04
C GLU A 182 -1.80 8.17 2.15
N LYS A 183 -0.57 8.56 2.44
CA LYS A 183 0.55 7.63 2.61
C LYS A 183 0.32 6.67 3.79
N LYS A 184 -0.27 7.12 4.88
CA LYS A 184 -0.68 6.25 6.00
C LYS A 184 -1.71 5.21 5.56
N HIS A 185 -2.68 5.59 4.74
CA HIS A 185 -3.68 4.68 4.22
C HIS A 185 -3.06 3.65 3.26
N GLN A 186 -2.22 4.08 2.33
CA GLN A 186 -1.48 3.21 1.41
C GLN A 186 -0.64 2.18 2.17
N LEU A 187 0.09 2.61 3.20
CA LEU A 187 0.90 1.74 4.04
C LEU A 187 0.07 0.73 4.83
N ALA A 188 -1.07 1.16 5.39
CA ALA A 188 -1.98 0.27 6.12
C ALA A 188 -2.55 -0.82 5.19
N ASN A 189 -2.92 -0.46 3.95
CA ASN A 189 -3.39 -1.41 2.95
C ASN A 189 -2.29 -2.40 2.56
N LEU A 190 -1.06 -1.93 2.37
CA LEU A 190 0.07 -2.80 2.05
C LEU A 190 0.34 -3.81 3.17
N LEU A 191 0.34 -3.37 4.44
CA LEU A 191 0.47 -4.26 5.60
C LEU A 191 -0.65 -5.29 5.67
N GLN A 192 -1.90 -4.89 5.39
CA GLN A 192 -3.05 -5.79 5.38
C GLN A 192 -2.94 -6.87 4.30
N ILE A 193 -2.27 -6.57 3.19
CA ILE A 193 -2.01 -7.51 2.10
C ILE A 193 -0.84 -8.42 2.44
N LEU A 194 0.29 -7.87 2.87
CA LEU A 194 1.55 -8.62 3.00
C LEU A 194 1.62 -9.48 4.26
N SER A 195 1.02 -9.06 5.39
CA SER A 195 1.09 -9.81 6.64
C SER A 195 0.50 -11.22 6.52
N PRO A 196 -0.72 -11.43 5.97
CA PRO A 196 -1.25 -12.78 5.77
C PRO A 196 -0.44 -13.62 4.78
N GLN A 197 0.19 -12.99 3.78
CA GLN A 197 1.05 -13.69 2.83
C GLN A 197 2.33 -14.19 3.49
N CYS A 198 2.91 -13.37 4.37
CA CYS A 198 4.07 -13.75 5.17
C CYS A 198 3.75 -14.94 6.09
N GLU A 199 2.58 -14.94 6.75
CA GLU A 199 2.10 -16.06 7.56
C GLU A 199 1.91 -17.33 6.73
N MET A 200 1.28 -17.21 5.56
CA MET A 200 1.08 -18.33 4.64
C MET A 200 2.41 -18.94 4.17
N LEU A 201 3.40 -18.11 3.81
CA LEU A 201 4.74 -18.60 3.46
C LEU A 201 5.44 -19.27 4.65
N HIS A 202 5.23 -18.77 5.88
CA HIS A 202 5.72 -19.41 7.10
C HIS A 202 5.17 -20.82 7.25
N ASP A 203 3.86 -20.99 7.09
CA ASP A 203 3.19 -22.27 7.20
C ASP A 203 3.67 -23.24 6.13
N MET A 204 3.90 -22.78 4.91
CA MET A 204 4.38 -23.61 3.81
C MET A 204 5.70 -24.32 4.09
N TRP A 205 6.65 -23.66 4.74
CA TRP A 205 7.94 -24.30 5.00
C TRP A 205 8.03 -24.99 6.37
N THR A 206 7.12 -24.69 7.30
CA THR A 206 7.14 -25.27 8.67
C THR A 206 6.28 -26.51 8.82
N GLN A 207 5.13 -26.58 8.13
CA GLN A 207 4.17 -27.67 8.33
C GLN A 207 4.55 -29.00 7.68
N GLY A 208 5.50 -29.01 6.75
CA GLY A 208 6.15 -30.22 6.22
C GLY A 208 5.28 -31.21 5.43
N ASN A 209 4.00 -30.91 5.23
CA ASN A 209 3.03 -31.81 4.56
C ASN A 209 2.90 -31.54 3.05
N LEU A 210 3.55 -30.49 2.54
CA LEU A 210 3.45 -30.14 1.12
C LEU A 210 4.29 -31.10 0.28
N PRO A 211 3.84 -31.47 -0.92
CA PRO A 211 4.57 -32.34 -1.85
C PRO A 211 5.74 -31.58 -2.53
N LEU A 212 6.62 -31.00 -1.73
CA LEU A 212 7.74 -30.17 -2.17
C LEU A 212 9.07 -30.89 -1.97
N GLN A 213 9.97 -30.70 -2.93
CA GLN A 213 11.33 -31.17 -2.80
C GLN A 213 12.09 -30.38 -1.71
N PRO A 214 13.04 -30.97 -1.00
CA PRO A 214 13.81 -30.29 0.05
C PRO A 214 14.46 -28.98 -0.41
N GLU A 215 14.93 -28.91 -1.66
CA GLU A 215 15.53 -27.72 -2.27
C GLU A 215 14.51 -26.59 -2.43
N THR A 216 13.29 -26.92 -2.83
CA THR A 216 12.18 -25.96 -2.95
C THR A 216 11.79 -25.37 -1.59
N ILE A 217 11.78 -26.22 -0.55
CA ILE A 217 11.51 -25.75 0.83
C ILE A 217 12.55 -24.73 1.28
N VAL A 218 13.82 -24.93 0.94
CA VAL A 218 14.89 -23.96 1.27
C VAL A 218 14.64 -22.62 0.55
N GLN A 219 14.20 -22.65 -0.72
CA GLN A 219 13.88 -21.43 -1.47
C GLN A 219 12.67 -20.70 -0.89
N ILE A 220 11.59 -21.42 -0.56
CA ILE A 220 10.39 -20.82 0.07
C ILE A 220 10.76 -20.20 1.42
N ARG A 221 11.64 -20.81 2.19
CA ARG A 221 12.15 -20.25 3.44
C ARG A 221 12.93 -18.94 3.20
N ASP A 222 13.74 -18.86 2.16
CA ASP A 222 14.45 -17.63 1.80
C ASP A 222 13.45 -16.53 1.42
N VAL A 223 12.48 -16.83 0.56
CA VAL A 223 11.40 -15.91 0.18
C VAL A 223 10.63 -15.42 1.43
N TYR A 224 10.29 -16.35 2.35
CA TYR A 224 9.65 -15.98 3.62
C TYR A 224 10.48 -14.98 4.41
N HIS A 225 11.79 -15.22 4.58
CA HIS A 225 12.65 -14.31 5.35
C HIS A 225 12.76 -12.91 4.71
N ARG A 226 12.82 -12.84 3.37
CA ARG A 226 12.82 -11.56 2.64
C ARG A 226 11.49 -10.83 2.83
N LEU A 227 10.37 -11.50 2.59
CA LEU A 227 9.05 -10.89 2.78
C LEU A 227 8.82 -10.47 4.23
N LYS A 228 9.26 -11.29 5.20
CA LYS A 228 9.19 -10.98 6.63
C LYS A 228 9.96 -9.71 6.96
N TYR A 229 11.17 -9.56 6.45
CA TYR A 229 11.96 -8.34 6.64
C TYR A 229 11.23 -7.10 6.11
N GLN A 230 10.64 -7.20 4.92
CA GLN A 230 9.84 -6.12 4.33
C GLN A 230 8.64 -5.78 5.22
N VAL A 231 7.86 -6.79 5.64
CA VAL A 231 6.69 -6.61 6.51
C VAL A 231 7.06 -6.00 7.86
N GLU A 232 8.17 -6.41 8.47
CA GLU A 232 8.66 -5.87 9.75
C GLU A 232 9.18 -4.42 9.63
N THR A 233 9.58 -3.98 8.44
CA THR A 233 10.02 -2.60 8.18
C THR A 233 8.84 -1.63 8.07
N LEU A 234 7.70 -2.05 7.53
CA LEU A 234 6.54 -1.18 7.30
C LEU A 234 5.98 -0.50 8.57
N PRO A 235 5.91 -1.12 9.76
CA PRO A 235 5.54 -0.45 11.00
C PRO A 235 6.45 0.71 11.40
N LEU A 236 7.73 0.69 11.02
CA LEU A 236 8.65 1.81 11.25
C LEU A 236 8.24 3.02 10.41
N TYR A 237 7.88 2.81 9.15
CA TYR A 237 7.34 3.86 8.29
C TYR A 237 6.00 4.40 8.79
N GLN A 238 5.14 3.53 9.31
CA GLN A 238 3.89 3.95 9.94
C GLN A 238 4.11 4.85 11.15
N LYS A 239 5.13 4.56 11.96
CA LYS A 239 5.54 5.40 13.08
C LYS A 239 6.06 6.74 12.59
N ARG A 240 6.99 6.78 11.60
CA ARG A 240 7.50 8.03 11.00
C ARG A 240 6.35 8.91 10.50
N LEU A 241 5.43 8.37 9.72
CA LEU A 241 4.24 9.11 9.23
C LEU A 241 3.35 9.61 10.37
N SER A 242 3.26 8.87 11.47
CA SER A 242 2.49 9.31 12.65
C SER A 242 3.16 10.46 13.37
N ASP A 243 4.48 10.43 13.51
CA ASP A 243 5.27 11.52 14.09
C ASP A 243 5.20 12.79 13.21
N LEU A 244 5.24 12.64 11.89
CA LEU A 244 5.04 13.74 10.94
C LEU A 244 3.65 14.34 11.04
N SER A 245 2.62 13.51 11.15
CA SER A 245 1.23 13.97 11.35
C SER A 245 1.08 14.79 12.64
N LEU A 246 1.72 14.36 13.73
CA LEU A 246 1.73 15.09 14.99
C LEU A 246 2.47 16.42 14.88
N SER A 247 3.62 16.44 14.22
CA SER A 247 4.41 17.66 13.96
C SER A 247 3.61 18.67 13.12
N ALA A 248 2.95 18.21 12.07
CA ALA A 248 2.09 19.04 11.23
C ALA A 248 0.93 19.66 12.02
N ALA A 249 0.24 18.85 12.84
CA ALA A 249 -0.85 19.32 13.69
C ALA A 249 -0.37 20.34 14.72
N THR A 250 0.79 20.12 15.33
CA THR A 250 1.41 21.05 16.29
C THR A 250 1.79 22.37 15.62
N GLY A 251 2.38 22.31 14.44
CA GLY A 251 2.73 23.51 13.65
C GLY A 251 1.51 24.35 13.32
N THR A 252 0.42 23.71 12.88
CA THR A 252 -0.85 24.38 12.61
C THR A 252 -1.45 25.02 13.88
N ALA A 253 -1.41 24.33 15.02
CA ALA A 253 -1.88 24.87 16.30
C ALA A 253 -1.08 26.08 16.75
N LEU A 254 0.24 26.07 16.60
CA LEU A 254 1.11 27.22 16.89
C LEU A 254 0.78 28.42 15.99
N GLN A 255 0.54 28.17 14.71
CA GLN A 255 0.17 29.22 13.74
C GLN A 255 -1.19 29.85 14.08
N LEU A 256 -2.18 29.04 14.46
CA LEU A 256 -3.46 29.53 14.96
C LEU A 256 -3.29 30.35 16.24
N ASN A 257 -2.45 29.91 17.15
CA ASN A 257 -2.20 30.60 18.43
C ASN A 257 -1.53 31.96 18.21
N THR A 258 -0.57 32.04 17.28
CA THR A 258 0.05 33.33 16.89
C THR A 258 -0.94 34.26 16.20
N SER A 259 -1.84 33.73 15.38
CA SER A 259 -2.89 34.52 14.71
C SER A 259 -3.93 35.05 15.72
N ILE A 260 -4.35 34.22 16.67
CA ILE A 260 -5.23 34.63 17.78
C ILE A 260 -4.53 35.70 18.62
N GLY A 261 -3.24 35.53 18.92
CA GLY A 261 -2.44 36.54 19.64
C GLY A 261 -2.40 37.89 18.92
N ARG A 262 -2.26 37.91 17.59
CA ARG A 262 -2.31 39.13 16.78
C ARG A 262 -3.69 39.80 16.84
N ILE A 263 -4.77 39.02 16.67
CA ILE A 263 -6.15 39.54 16.75
C ILE A 263 -6.42 40.07 18.15
N SER A 264 -6.01 39.36 19.21
CA SER A 264 -6.15 39.78 20.59
C SER A 264 -5.42 41.10 20.86
N THR A 265 -4.19 41.28 20.34
CA THR A 265 -3.41 42.51 20.46
C THR A 265 -4.11 43.66 19.75
N ILE A 266 -4.61 43.46 18.54
CA ILE A 266 -5.39 44.48 17.78
C ILE A 266 -6.66 44.83 18.56
N SER A 267 -7.41 43.85 19.06
CA SER A 267 -8.65 44.09 19.84
C SER A 267 -8.38 44.86 21.13
N ALA A 268 -7.29 44.52 21.83
CA ALA A 268 -6.89 45.21 23.06
C ALA A 268 -6.56 46.70 22.82
N VAL A 269 -6.09 47.06 21.64
CA VAL A 269 -5.85 48.46 21.27
C VAL A 269 -7.15 49.17 20.85
N PHE A 270 -7.98 48.54 20.03
CA PHE A 270 -9.15 49.17 19.42
C PHE A 270 -10.37 49.21 20.38
N LEU A 271 -10.54 48.22 21.26
CA LEU A 271 -11.70 48.12 22.12
C LEU A 271 -11.84 49.28 23.09
N PRO A 272 -10.76 49.76 23.77
CA PRO A 272 -10.85 50.99 24.60
C PRO A 272 -11.15 52.24 23.80
N VAL A 273 -10.61 52.35 22.55
CA VAL A 273 -10.90 53.51 21.67
C VAL A 273 -12.37 53.57 21.31
N ILE A 274 -12.96 52.42 20.92
CA ILE A 274 -14.37 52.31 20.54
C ILE A 274 -15.26 52.59 21.77
N SER A 275 -14.89 52.03 22.94
CA SER A 275 -15.65 52.24 24.18
C SER A 275 -15.65 53.71 24.61
N LEU A 276 -14.52 54.42 24.52
CA LEU A 276 -14.42 55.83 24.81
C LEU A 276 -15.20 56.68 23.81
N ALA A 277 -15.10 56.38 22.54
CA ALA A 277 -15.86 57.07 21.49
C ALA A 277 -17.38 56.88 21.66
N ALA A 278 -17.82 55.70 22.06
CA ALA A 278 -19.23 55.42 22.37
C ALA A 278 -19.71 56.17 23.62
N LEU A 279 -18.93 56.25 24.67
CA LEU A 279 -19.25 57.01 25.89
C LEU A 279 -19.34 58.50 25.60
N LEU A 280 -18.47 59.08 24.79
CA LEU A 280 -18.49 60.47 24.41
C LEU A 280 -19.67 60.79 23.46
N GLY A 281 -20.04 59.88 22.57
CA GLY A 281 -21.20 60.02 21.69
C GLY A 281 -22.55 59.99 22.38
N ILE A 282 -22.65 59.34 23.55
CA ILE A 282 -23.88 59.21 24.35
C ILE A 282 -24.11 60.45 25.27
N ASN A 283 -23.07 61.17 25.68
CA ASN A 283 -23.18 62.16 26.76
C ASN A 283 -22.40 63.44 26.56
N GLU A 284 -22.64 64.15 25.43
CA GLU A 284 -22.04 65.46 25.16
C GLU A 284 -22.29 66.50 26.30
N ARG A 285 -23.34 66.36 27.10
CA ARG A 285 -23.73 67.32 28.14
C ARG A 285 -23.16 67.02 29.53
N LEU A 286 -22.58 65.88 29.79
CA LEU A 286 -22.12 65.44 31.11
C LEU A 286 -20.64 65.75 31.39
N ILE A 287 -19.83 65.95 30.39
CA ILE A 287 -18.37 66.05 30.57
C ILE A 287 -17.88 67.51 30.59
N GLY A 288 -18.69 68.49 30.13
CA GLY A 288 -18.36 69.93 30.19
C GLY A 288 -17.10 70.33 29.44
N LEU A 289 -16.60 69.49 28.58
CA LEU A 289 -15.43 69.68 27.72
C LEU A 289 -15.87 69.94 26.28
N ASP A 290 -15.22 70.85 25.63
CA ASP A 290 -15.43 71.06 24.18
C ASP A 290 -15.18 69.77 23.42
N PRO A 291 -16.03 69.44 22.42
CA PRO A 291 -15.95 68.18 21.66
C PRO A 291 -14.54 67.84 21.11
N PRO A 292 -13.76 68.77 20.54
CA PRO A 292 -12.43 68.48 20.04
C PRO A 292 -11.42 68.12 21.14
N VAL A 293 -11.58 68.71 22.40
CA VAL A 293 -10.70 68.45 23.54
C VAL A 293 -10.99 67.07 24.14
N ALA A 294 -12.26 66.68 24.22
CA ALA A 294 -12.70 65.37 24.67
C ALA A 294 -12.21 64.25 23.74
N LEU A 295 -12.28 64.41 22.42
CA LEU A 295 -11.77 63.51 21.42
C LEU A 295 -10.22 63.39 21.50
N GLY A 296 -9.51 64.48 21.69
CA GLY A 296 -8.05 64.49 21.86
C GLY A 296 -7.60 63.70 23.10
N LEU A 297 -8.28 63.92 24.25
CA LEU A 297 -8.03 63.19 25.52
C LEU A 297 -8.30 61.70 25.36
N ALA A 298 -9.41 61.32 24.73
CA ALA A 298 -9.76 59.94 24.45
C ALA A 298 -8.73 59.24 23.57
N ALA A 299 -8.24 59.92 22.53
CA ALA A 299 -7.19 59.39 21.64
C ALA A 299 -5.87 59.17 22.41
N VAL A 300 -5.44 60.12 23.24
CA VAL A 300 -4.21 60.00 24.04
C VAL A 300 -4.31 58.87 25.04
N LEU A 301 -5.43 58.73 25.78
CA LEU A 301 -5.67 57.66 26.74
C LEU A 301 -5.72 56.30 26.05
N SER A 302 -6.30 56.18 24.88
CA SER A 302 -6.37 54.96 24.09
C SER A 302 -4.99 54.53 23.60
N ILE A 303 -4.16 55.46 23.17
CA ILE A 303 -2.75 55.18 22.75
C ILE A 303 -1.93 54.72 23.97
N LEU A 304 -2.10 55.33 25.14
CA LEU A 304 -1.44 54.94 26.40
C LEU A 304 -1.85 53.54 26.85
N ILE A 305 -3.13 53.24 26.89
CA ILE A 305 -3.65 51.92 27.26
C ILE A 305 -3.18 50.87 26.26
N GLY A 306 -3.31 51.15 24.96
CA GLY A 306 -2.83 50.26 23.89
C GLY A 306 -1.32 50.01 23.98
N GLY A 307 -0.53 51.03 24.27
CA GLY A 307 0.92 50.92 24.49
C GLY A 307 1.29 50.01 25.68
N ILE A 308 0.58 50.17 26.80
CA ILE A 308 0.76 49.34 28.00
C ILE A 308 0.40 47.89 27.71
N VAL A 309 -0.73 47.63 27.07
CA VAL A 309 -1.16 46.28 26.69
C VAL A 309 -0.18 45.65 25.70
N ALA A 310 0.29 46.39 24.71
CA ALA A 310 1.30 45.90 23.75
C ALA A 310 2.65 45.58 24.43
N MET A 311 3.02 46.37 25.44
CA MET A 311 4.25 46.16 26.21
C MET A 311 4.12 44.91 27.13
N MET A 312 2.97 44.70 27.76
CA MET A 312 2.70 43.48 28.52
C MET A 312 2.60 42.22 27.67
N ALA A 313 2.12 42.31 26.42
CA ALA A 313 2.05 41.22 25.49
C ALA A 313 3.43 40.83 24.91
N ARG A 314 4.40 41.75 24.87
CA ARG A 314 5.80 41.49 24.45
C ARG A 314 6.70 40.93 25.57
N GLY A 315 6.29 41.03 26.79
CA GLY A 315 7.05 40.56 27.96
C GLY A 315 6.74 39.11 28.40
N LYS A 316 5.90 38.41 27.62
CA LYS A 316 5.66 36.96 27.72
C LYS A 316 6.12 36.27 26.43
#